data_eb7de4d274b74193f6bda5087d75a8a0
#
_entry.id   eb7de4d274b74193f6bda5087d75a8a0
#
_cell.length_a   1.000
_cell.length_b   1.000
_cell.length_c   1.000
_cell.angle_alpha   90.00
_cell.angle_beta   90.00
_cell.angle_gamma   90.00
#
_symmetry.space_group_name_H-M   'P 1'
#
loop_
_entity.id
_entity.type
_entity.pdbx_description
1 polymer ?
#
loop_
_entity_poly.entity_id
_entity_poly.type
_entity_poly.pdbx_seq_one_letter_code
_entity_poly.pdbx_strand_id
1 'polypeptide(L)'
;MSSKVIKVYATDWCGDCYRTKYFLDQKHIPYHWIDIDKSESARKFVMEQNQGKIIVPTIIFQDGSILIEPTTNELMSKLGLGN
;
A
#
# COMPACT_ATOMS: atom_id res chain seq x y z
N MET A 1 11.81 18.19 9.26
CA MET A 1 10.80 17.76 8.72
C MET A 1 10.84 16.43 8.29
N SER A 2 10.16 15.59 8.78
CA SER A 2 10.25 14.27 8.36
C SER A 2 9.39 14.08 7.22
N SER A 3 9.80 13.40 6.26
CA SER A 3 8.97 13.11 5.19
C SER A 3 8.59 11.69 5.36
N LYS A 4 7.36 11.47 5.62
CA LYS A 4 6.85 10.14 5.68
C LYS A 4 6.57 9.67 4.27
N VAL A 5 6.90 8.42 4.01
CA VAL A 5 6.64 7.83 2.72
C VAL A 5 5.49 6.89 2.82
N ILE A 6 4.82 6.68 1.71
CA ILE A 6 3.76 5.70 1.62
C ILE A 6 4.36 4.31 1.81
N LYS A 7 3.70 3.47 2.58
CA LYS A 7 4.14 2.08 2.77
C LYS A 7 3.13 1.15 2.11
N VAL A 8 3.62 0.27 1.26
CA VAL A 8 2.77 -0.69 0.56
C VAL A 8 3.11 -2.08 1.06
N TYR A 9 2.19 -2.67 1.80
CA TYR A 9 2.35 -4.03 2.28
C TYR A 9 1.80 -4.96 1.21
N ALA A 10 2.66 -5.80 0.67
CA ALA A 10 2.35 -6.53 -0.55
C ALA A 10 3.02 -7.89 -0.58
N THR A 11 2.76 -8.64 -1.65
CA THR A 11 3.44 -9.92 -1.88
C THR A 11 3.93 -9.93 -3.33
N ASP A 12 4.87 -10.83 -3.60
CA ASP A 12 5.44 -10.93 -4.94
C ASP A 12 4.48 -11.56 -5.96
N TRP A 13 3.47 -12.27 -5.47
CA TRP A 13 2.57 -13.01 -6.36
C TRP A 13 1.21 -12.33 -6.54
N CYS A 14 1.06 -11.13 -6.05
CA CYS A 14 -0.24 -10.44 -6.09
C CYS A 14 -0.30 -9.46 -7.26
N GLY A 15 -1.20 -9.71 -8.19
CA GLY A 15 -1.37 -8.83 -9.35
C GLY A 15 -1.82 -7.42 -8.97
N ASP A 16 -2.71 -7.31 -7.98
CA ASP A 16 -3.17 -6.00 -7.53
C ASP A 16 -2.05 -5.21 -6.90
N CYS A 17 -1.12 -5.90 -6.24
CA CYS A 17 0.04 -5.24 -5.65
C CYS A 17 0.91 -4.63 -6.74
N TYR A 18 1.12 -5.36 -7.82
CA TYR A 18 1.94 -4.85 -8.91
C TYR A 18 1.24 -3.72 -9.67
N ARG A 19 -0.08 -3.77 -9.76
CA ARG A 19 -0.82 -2.67 -10.36
C ARG A 19 -0.63 -1.40 -9.54
N THR A 20 -0.66 -1.52 -8.21
CA THR A 20 -0.41 -0.39 -7.32
C THR A 20 1.01 0.13 -7.50
N LYS A 21 1.98 -0.78 -7.56
CA LYS A 21 3.37 -0.40 -7.75
C LYS A 21 3.55 0.35 -9.07
N TYR A 22 2.97 -0.19 -10.13
CA TYR A 22 3.06 0.44 -11.44
C TYR A 22 2.47 1.85 -11.42
N PHE A 23 1.33 2.01 -10.77
CA PHE A 23 0.68 3.31 -10.67
C PHE A 23 1.58 4.30 -9.94
N LEU A 24 2.11 3.91 -8.79
CA LEU A 24 2.96 4.81 -8.00
C LEU A 24 4.23 5.16 -8.76
N ASP A 25 4.81 4.18 -9.47
CA ASP A 25 6.01 4.43 -10.27
C ASP A 25 5.73 5.39 -11.41
N GLN A 26 4.60 5.21 -12.09
CA GLN A 26 4.21 6.09 -13.20
C GLN A 26 4.01 7.53 -12.73
N LYS A 27 3.52 7.71 -11.52
CA LYS A 27 3.27 9.05 -10.99
C LYS A 27 4.48 9.59 -10.23
N HIS A 28 5.57 8.84 -10.20
CA HIS A 28 6.80 9.26 -9.51
C HIS A 28 6.56 9.52 -8.03
N ILE A 29 5.72 8.70 -7.42
CA ILE A 29 5.39 8.83 -6.01
C ILE A 29 6.25 7.84 -5.23
N PRO A 30 7.08 8.32 -4.30
CA PRO A 30 7.94 7.41 -3.53
C PRO A 30 7.14 6.57 -2.56
N TYR A 31 7.57 5.35 -2.34
CA TYR A 31 6.91 4.44 -1.42
C TYR A 31 7.91 3.40 -0.94
N HIS A 32 7.57 2.74 0.16
CA HIS A 32 8.32 1.59 0.63
C HIS A 32 7.51 0.36 0.32
N TRP A 33 8.12 -0.59 -0.37
CA TRP A 33 7.48 -1.86 -0.68
C TRP A 33 7.85 -2.84 0.40
N ILE A 34 6.89 -3.34 1.14
CA ILE A 34 7.12 -4.25 2.25
C ILE A 34 6.51 -5.60 1.92
N ASP A 35 7.38 -6.59 1.68
CA ASP A 35 6.92 -7.92 1.32
C ASP A 35 6.55 -8.66 2.61
N ILE A 36 5.26 -8.92 2.81
CA ILE A 36 4.80 -9.53 4.04
C ILE A 36 5.16 -11.00 4.13
N ASP A 37 5.55 -11.62 3.02
CA ASP A 37 6.03 -13.00 3.07
C ASP A 37 7.42 -13.08 3.65
N LYS A 38 8.14 -11.96 3.68
CA LYS A 38 9.50 -11.93 4.19
C LYS A 38 9.61 -11.23 5.54
N SER A 39 8.50 -10.81 6.11
CA SER A 39 8.51 -10.10 7.38
C SER A 39 7.32 -10.51 8.21
N GLU A 40 7.58 -11.22 9.29
CA GLU A 40 6.52 -11.70 10.17
C GLU A 40 5.80 -10.54 10.83
N SER A 41 6.53 -9.50 11.23
CA SER A 41 5.88 -8.37 11.86
C SER A 41 5.01 -7.60 10.89
N ALA A 42 5.40 -7.52 9.62
CA ALA A 42 4.59 -6.86 8.62
C ALA A 42 3.32 -7.65 8.35
N ARG A 43 3.43 -8.98 8.29
CA ARG A 43 2.27 -9.83 8.09
C ARG A 43 1.28 -9.66 9.25
N LYS A 44 1.81 -9.63 10.47
CA LYS A 44 0.98 -9.46 11.64
C LYS A 44 0.26 -8.12 11.59
N PHE A 45 0.96 -7.08 11.18
CA PHE A 45 0.34 -5.77 11.04
C PHE A 45 -0.83 -5.80 10.06
N VAL A 46 -0.64 -6.44 8.90
CA VAL A 46 -1.70 -6.54 7.91
C VAL A 46 -2.90 -7.28 8.48
N MET A 47 -2.64 -8.36 9.20
CA MET A 47 -3.73 -9.11 9.82
C MET A 47 -4.48 -8.29 10.84
N GLU A 48 -3.78 -7.47 11.60
CA GLU A 48 -4.42 -6.61 12.59
C GLU A 48 -5.33 -5.59 11.94
N GLN A 49 -4.93 -5.09 10.77
CA GLN A 49 -5.74 -4.11 10.06
C GLN A 49 -6.97 -4.75 9.40
N ASN A 50 -6.95 -6.06 9.21
CA ASN A 50 -7.99 -6.74 8.44
C ASN A 50 -8.68 -7.83 9.23
N GLN A 51 -8.75 -7.67 10.55
CA GLN A 51 -9.51 -8.59 11.42
C GLN A 51 -9.02 -10.03 11.30
N GLY A 52 -7.70 -10.21 11.25
CA GLY A 52 -7.10 -11.53 11.20
C GLY A 52 -6.88 -12.07 9.81
N LYS A 53 -7.29 -11.34 8.79
CA LYS A 53 -7.12 -11.80 7.40
C LYS A 53 -5.93 -11.12 6.76
N ILE A 54 -5.34 -11.80 5.79
CA ILE A 54 -4.25 -11.22 5.02
C ILE A 54 -4.81 -10.71 3.71
N ILE A 55 -4.87 -9.40 3.58
CA ILE A 55 -5.38 -8.75 2.37
C ILE A 55 -4.30 -7.82 1.86
N VAL A 56 -3.87 -8.00 0.62
CA VAL A 56 -2.85 -7.17 0.01
C VAL A 56 -3.37 -6.62 -1.32
N PRO A 57 -2.96 -5.43 -1.70
CA PRO A 57 -2.08 -4.54 -0.95
C PRO A 57 -2.81 -3.79 0.16
N THR A 58 -2.12 -3.58 1.28
CA THR A 58 -2.59 -2.71 2.36
C THR A 58 -1.63 -1.53 2.36
N ILE A 59 -2.14 -0.33 2.22
CA ILE A 59 -1.33 0.86 2.01
C ILE A 59 -1.53 1.87 3.11
N ILE A 60 -0.43 2.30 3.73
CA ILE A 60 -0.47 3.37 4.73
C ILE A 60 0.06 4.63 4.08
N PHE A 61 -0.72 5.69 4.18
CA PHE A 61 -0.35 6.95 3.56
C PHE A 61 0.37 7.86 4.56
N GLN A 62 0.86 8.97 4.05
CA GLN A 62 1.68 9.88 4.84
C GLN A 62 0.94 10.47 6.02
N ASP A 63 -0.38 10.61 5.90
CA ASP A 63 -1.20 11.16 6.98
C ASP A 63 -1.66 10.08 7.97
N GLY A 64 -1.20 8.85 7.79
CA GLY A 64 -1.57 7.75 8.67
C GLY A 64 -2.82 7.00 8.26
N SER A 65 -3.51 7.45 7.23
CA SER A 65 -4.70 6.74 6.77
C SER A 65 -4.31 5.47 6.03
N ILE A 66 -5.23 4.53 5.97
CA ILE A 66 -4.97 3.22 5.39
C ILE A 66 -6.03 2.92 4.35
N LEU A 67 -5.59 2.41 3.20
CA LEU A 67 -6.49 1.87 2.20
C LEU A 67 -6.14 0.40 2.00
N ILE A 68 -7.17 -0.41 1.84
CA ILE A 68 -7.00 -1.85 1.67
C ILE A 68 -7.53 -2.23 0.30
N GLU A 69 -6.66 -2.83 -0.51
CA GLU A 69 -6.99 -3.22 -1.88
C GLU A 69 -7.64 -2.09 -2.66
N PRO A 70 -7.05 -0.90 -2.67
CA PRO A 70 -7.71 0.22 -3.35
C PRO A 70 -7.70 0.06 -4.85
N THR A 71 -8.73 0.61 -5.48
CA THR A 71 -8.73 0.73 -6.93
C THR A 71 -7.82 1.88 -7.33
N THR A 72 -7.49 1.95 -8.60
CA THR A 72 -6.69 3.06 -9.11
C THR A 72 -7.40 4.40 -8.86
N ASN A 73 -8.72 4.43 -9.03
CA ASN A 73 -9.47 5.66 -8.77
C ASN A 73 -9.40 6.07 -7.31
N GLU A 74 -9.44 5.11 -6.41
CA GLU A 74 -9.33 5.41 -4.98
C GLU A 74 -7.95 5.97 -4.65
N LEU A 75 -6.92 5.42 -5.28
CA LEU A 75 -5.56 5.93 -5.10
C LEU A 75 -5.44 7.35 -5.64
N MET A 76 -6.01 7.61 -6.78
CA MET A 76 -5.96 8.94 -7.37
C MET A 76 -6.65 9.96 -6.48
N SER A 77 -7.82 9.60 -5.96
CA SER A 77 -8.55 10.49 -5.06
C SER A 77 -7.75 10.75 -3.80
N LYS A 78 -7.20 9.71 -3.22
CA LYS A 78 -6.46 9.83 -1.98
C LYS A 78 -5.25 10.73 -2.13
N LEU A 79 -4.59 10.65 -3.28
CA LEU A 79 -3.37 11.40 -3.52
C LEU A 79 -3.62 12.76 -4.14
N GLY A 80 -4.87 13.12 -4.35
CA GLY A 80 -5.18 14.42 -4.93
C GLY A 80 -4.84 14.53 -6.40
N LEU A 81 -4.82 13.39 -7.11
CA LEU A 81 -4.47 13.36 -8.52
C LEU A 81 -5.69 13.25 -9.39
N GLY A 82 -6.80 13.67 -8.92
CA GLY A 82 -8.04 13.51 -9.61
C GLY A 82 -8.02 14.00 -11.00
N ASN A 83 -8.74 13.40 -11.84
CA ASN A 83 -8.81 13.68 -13.11
C ASN A 83 -9.14 14.40 -13.75
#